data_0ffa7369808d7cb60b9ec5ad78c5e9dc
#
_entry.id   0ffa7369808d7cb60b9ec5ad78c5e9dc
#
_cell.length_a   1.000
_cell.length_b   1.000
_cell.length_c   1.000
_cell.angle_alpha   90.00
_cell.angle_beta   90.00
_cell.angle_gamma   90.00
#
_symmetry.space_group_name_H-M   'P 1'
#
loop_
_entity.id
_entity.type
_entity.pdbx_description
1 polymer ?
#
loop_
_entity_poly.entity_id
_entity_poly.type
_entity_poly.pdbx_seq_one_letter_code
_entity_poly.pdbx_strand_id
1 'polypeptide(L)'
;MMARKFVCTYDAPIVETKQGKLRGFQLDSTYIFRGIKYADAKRWEMPTPVEPWEGVKDALNYGYVCPLTADEKPSSGEIAVPHRYWPASEHCQYLNVWTQSIEKDAKKPVMVWLHGGGFAAGSSIEQVAYDGEALSVYGDVVVVTLNHRLNILGYFDVSSLGEQYWNSVNVGNADLVAALQWVNENIENFGGDPGNVTIFGQSGGGMKVTSLCQTPAADGLFQKGIVMSGTTDRDMFEMDMPDIVPTLMEKLNVKTGEELAAVPYKELVDAYFEIVGPGGRMAFGPKPNSWYMGEALSAGFSERQKKTSLMVGTVLGEFLAFGPGPKNRRNATDEEIREAVGKFYGAEHADEIIDAFKEAYPGKNPLDANVIDSIFRPAVKKYVKAKAQFTEAPTYSYIFTAEMPLDDGKAPWHCADIPFAFYNMDIVEYCNFPGADELQEQYASAFVNFARTGDPNGPGLPEWPAVTPDNEPCMIFDIESSVRNNHDDKLLELCRKYAPDFNLFGSDIEIEH
;
A
#
# COMPACT_ATOMS: atom_id res chain seq x y z
N MET A 1 -18.28 19.94 20.64
CA MET A 1 -17.39 20.25 19.50
C MET A 1 -17.77 21.60 18.93
N MET A 2 -16.81 22.51 18.70
CA MET A 2 -17.06 23.71 17.91
C MET A 2 -17.32 23.31 16.45
N ALA A 3 -18.20 24.04 15.75
CA ALA A 3 -18.43 23.81 14.33
C ALA A 3 -17.16 24.14 13.54
N ARG A 4 -16.80 23.25 12.62
CA ARG A 4 -15.64 23.44 11.73
C ARG A 4 -15.89 24.58 10.75
N LYS A 5 -14.87 25.39 10.48
CA LYS A 5 -14.95 26.50 9.54
C LYS A 5 -14.76 25.99 8.12
N PHE A 6 -15.82 26.09 7.31
CA PHE A 6 -15.79 25.73 5.89
C PHE A 6 -15.73 27.00 5.03
N VAL A 7 -14.80 27.03 4.05
CA VAL A 7 -14.67 28.12 3.07
C VAL A 7 -14.59 27.53 1.66
N CYS A 8 -15.55 27.91 0.82
CA CYS A 8 -15.54 27.64 -0.61
C CYS A 8 -16.30 28.77 -1.30
N THR A 9 -15.61 29.59 -2.06
CA THR A 9 -16.21 30.71 -2.79
C THR A 9 -15.88 30.63 -4.28
N TYR A 10 -16.44 31.49 -5.11
CA TYR A 10 -16.11 31.53 -6.53
C TYR A 10 -14.64 31.87 -6.79
N ASP A 11 -14.01 32.60 -5.87
CA ASP A 11 -12.68 33.17 -6.03
C ASP A 11 -11.61 32.53 -5.14
N ALA A 12 -12.00 31.65 -4.17
CA ALA A 12 -11.05 31.05 -3.23
C ALA A 12 -11.56 29.75 -2.56
N PRO A 13 -10.67 28.76 -2.25
CA PRO A 13 -9.26 28.72 -2.67
C PRO A 13 -9.12 28.29 -4.13
N ILE A 14 -8.23 28.94 -4.86
CA ILE A 14 -7.89 28.62 -6.25
C ILE A 14 -6.38 28.42 -6.35
N VAL A 15 -5.98 27.34 -7.04
CA VAL A 15 -4.59 27.04 -7.36
C VAL A 15 -4.44 26.93 -8.88
N GLU A 16 -3.35 27.48 -9.41
CA GLU A 16 -3.00 27.35 -10.81
C GLU A 16 -2.14 26.12 -11.04
N THR A 17 -2.49 25.27 -12.01
CA THR A 17 -1.70 24.14 -12.47
C THR A 17 -1.22 24.38 -13.90
N LYS A 18 -0.32 23.54 -14.41
CA LYS A 18 0.10 23.61 -15.83
C LYS A 18 -1.08 23.45 -16.80
N GLN A 19 -2.10 22.71 -16.40
CA GLN A 19 -3.27 22.45 -17.23
C GLN A 19 -4.36 23.53 -17.11
N GLY A 20 -4.41 24.26 -16.00
CA GLY A 20 -5.41 25.31 -15.76
C GLY A 20 -5.68 25.52 -14.27
N LYS A 21 -6.65 26.38 -13.94
CA LYS A 21 -6.98 26.70 -12.56
C LYS A 21 -7.95 25.70 -11.94
N LEU A 22 -7.69 25.35 -10.68
CA LEU A 22 -8.51 24.45 -9.87
C LEU A 22 -9.05 25.19 -8.64
N ARG A 23 -10.34 25.03 -8.37
CA ARG A 23 -10.98 25.49 -7.15
C ARG A 23 -11.18 24.32 -6.20
N GLY A 24 -10.58 24.40 -5.01
CA GLY A 24 -10.82 23.51 -3.89
C GLY A 24 -11.73 24.14 -2.84
N PHE A 25 -11.61 23.63 -1.62
CA PHE A 25 -12.24 24.21 -0.44
C PHE A 25 -11.26 24.20 0.73
N GLN A 26 -11.56 24.97 1.76
CA GLN A 26 -10.80 24.98 3.00
C GLN A 26 -11.70 24.50 4.14
N LEU A 27 -11.20 23.60 4.97
CA LEU A 27 -11.85 23.12 6.16
C LEU A 27 -10.91 23.36 7.36
N ASP A 28 -11.26 24.30 8.24
CA ASP A 28 -10.39 24.87 9.26
C ASP A 28 -9.10 25.45 8.65
N SER A 29 -7.94 24.84 8.92
CA SER A 29 -6.65 25.25 8.34
C SER A 29 -6.29 24.54 7.04
N THR A 30 -6.98 23.44 6.70
CA THR A 30 -6.59 22.55 5.60
C THR A 30 -7.23 22.96 4.28
N TYR A 31 -6.42 23.18 3.26
CA TYR A 31 -6.85 23.32 1.88
C TYR A 31 -6.99 21.93 1.27
N ILE A 32 -8.12 21.66 0.63
CA ILE A 32 -8.50 20.34 0.12
C ILE A 32 -8.92 20.48 -1.34
N PHE A 33 -8.30 19.66 -2.20
CA PHE A 33 -8.63 19.55 -3.62
C PHE A 33 -8.84 18.07 -3.94
N ARG A 34 -10.03 17.71 -4.42
CA ARG A 34 -10.45 16.34 -4.69
C ARG A 34 -10.78 16.12 -6.15
N GLY A 35 -10.44 14.96 -6.70
CA GLY A 35 -10.78 14.58 -8.06
C GLY A 35 -10.05 15.39 -9.13
N ILE A 36 -8.79 15.70 -8.91
CA ILE A 36 -7.93 16.32 -9.92
C ILE A 36 -7.54 15.27 -10.95
N LYS A 37 -7.92 15.48 -12.20
CA LYS A 37 -7.53 14.58 -13.28
C LYS A 37 -6.07 14.83 -13.66
N TYR A 38 -5.21 13.81 -13.53
CA TYR A 38 -3.77 13.93 -13.79
C TYR A 38 -3.37 13.41 -15.17
N ALA A 39 -4.16 12.51 -15.77
CA ALA A 39 -3.90 11.96 -17.10
C ALA A 39 -5.20 11.55 -17.79
N ASP A 40 -5.14 11.43 -19.11
CA ASP A 40 -6.11 10.72 -19.94
C ASP A 40 -5.52 9.37 -20.34
N ALA A 41 -6.35 8.32 -20.40
CA ALA A 41 -5.90 7.01 -20.83
C ALA A 41 -7.01 6.30 -21.62
N LYS A 42 -6.61 5.66 -22.73
CA LYS A 42 -7.44 4.65 -23.40
C LYS A 42 -7.09 3.27 -22.84
N ARG A 43 -8.00 2.33 -22.99
CA ARG A 43 -7.82 0.96 -22.51
C ARG A 43 -6.51 0.39 -23.09
N TRP A 44 -5.61 -0.09 -22.20
CA TRP A 44 -4.31 -0.70 -22.49
C TRP A 44 -3.25 0.18 -23.17
N GLU A 45 -3.58 1.44 -23.50
CA GLU A 45 -2.59 2.39 -24.01
C GLU A 45 -1.89 3.14 -22.87
N MET A 46 -0.69 3.66 -23.15
CA MET A 46 0.03 4.53 -22.21
C MET A 46 -0.80 5.78 -21.89
N PRO A 47 -0.76 6.28 -20.64
CA PRO A 47 -1.46 7.51 -20.29
C PRO A 47 -0.87 8.71 -21.04
N THR A 48 -1.72 9.70 -21.30
CA THR A 48 -1.35 10.96 -21.95
C THR A 48 -1.68 12.14 -21.04
N PRO A 49 -0.97 13.27 -21.15
CA PRO A 49 -1.30 14.47 -20.39
C PRO A 49 -2.74 14.94 -20.64
N VAL A 50 -3.35 15.50 -19.61
CA VAL A 50 -4.67 16.15 -19.73
C VAL A 50 -4.52 17.43 -20.56
N GLU A 51 -5.43 17.64 -21.50
CA GLU A 51 -5.46 18.88 -22.30
C GLU A 51 -5.69 20.12 -21.41
N PRO A 52 -4.92 21.18 -21.60
CA PRO A 52 -5.13 22.43 -20.89
C PRO A 52 -6.53 23.00 -21.09
N TRP A 53 -7.01 23.73 -20.10
CA TRP A 53 -8.33 24.39 -20.14
C TRP A 53 -8.27 25.86 -19.71
N GLU A 54 -9.24 26.61 -20.20
CA GLU A 54 -9.47 27.99 -19.75
C GLU A 54 -10.46 28.05 -18.59
N GLY A 55 -10.34 29.08 -17.77
CA GLY A 55 -11.22 29.28 -16.60
C GLY A 55 -10.84 28.41 -15.41
N VAL A 56 -11.79 28.22 -14.50
CA VAL A 56 -11.61 27.50 -13.25
C VAL A 56 -12.45 26.22 -13.26
N LYS A 57 -11.83 25.06 -13.02
CA LYS A 57 -12.52 23.80 -12.79
C LYS A 57 -12.62 23.50 -11.30
N ASP A 58 -13.72 22.88 -10.88
CA ASP A 58 -13.94 22.45 -9.51
C ASP A 58 -13.16 21.15 -9.20
N ALA A 59 -12.45 21.17 -8.09
CA ALA A 59 -11.79 20.04 -7.44
C ALA A 59 -12.40 19.81 -6.05
N LEU A 60 -13.74 19.67 -5.99
CA LEU A 60 -14.54 19.64 -4.77
C LEU A 60 -14.96 18.22 -4.37
N ASN A 61 -15.03 17.30 -5.32
CA ASN A 61 -15.50 15.94 -5.13
C ASN A 61 -14.46 14.95 -5.64
N TYR A 62 -14.38 13.77 -5.02
CA TYR A 62 -13.54 12.69 -5.51
C TYR A 62 -13.90 12.33 -6.97
N GLY A 63 -12.87 11.96 -7.75
CA GLY A 63 -13.03 11.39 -9.08
C GLY A 63 -13.48 9.94 -9.04
N TYR A 64 -13.60 9.32 -10.21
CA TYR A 64 -13.94 7.91 -10.33
C TYR A 64 -12.81 7.02 -9.78
N VAL A 65 -13.19 5.84 -9.28
CA VAL A 65 -12.28 4.75 -8.95
C VAL A 65 -12.19 3.75 -10.12
N CYS A 66 -11.17 2.91 -10.15
CA CYS A 66 -11.07 1.85 -11.15
C CYS A 66 -12.17 0.81 -10.95
N PRO A 67 -12.84 0.32 -12.01
CA PRO A 67 -13.79 -0.77 -11.88
C PRO A 67 -13.13 -2.03 -11.34
N LEU A 68 -13.83 -2.73 -10.46
CA LEU A 68 -13.39 -3.99 -9.88
C LEU A 68 -13.87 -5.19 -10.71
N THR A 69 -13.20 -6.32 -10.56
CA THR A 69 -13.52 -7.56 -11.26
C THR A 69 -14.72 -8.30 -10.65
N ALA A 70 -15.16 -7.91 -9.46
CA ALA A 70 -16.37 -8.38 -8.81
C ALA A 70 -17.07 -7.20 -8.13
N ASP A 71 -18.37 -7.32 -7.94
CA ASP A 71 -19.15 -6.32 -7.21
C ASP A 71 -18.70 -6.30 -5.74
N GLU A 72 -18.28 -5.14 -5.27
CA GLU A 72 -18.02 -4.93 -3.83
C GLU A 72 -19.34 -4.96 -3.07
N LYS A 73 -19.34 -5.71 -1.97
CA LYS A 73 -20.47 -5.78 -1.04
C LYS A 73 -19.97 -5.62 0.37
N PRO A 74 -20.68 -4.86 1.22
CA PRO A 74 -20.38 -4.81 2.63
C PRO A 74 -20.33 -6.21 3.24
N SER A 75 -19.32 -6.47 4.05
CA SER A 75 -19.12 -7.74 4.73
C SER A 75 -18.79 -7.53 6.21
N SER A 76 -18.70 -8.61 6.99
CA SER A 76 -18.25 -8.54 8.38
C SER A 76 -16.79 -8.06 8.54
N GLY A 77 -15.99 -8.11 7.47
CA GLY A 77 -14.63 -7.56 7.44
C GLY A 77 -14.55 -6.04 7.59
N GLU A 78 -15.65 -5.33 7.36
CA GLU A 78 -15.73 -3.86 7.50
C GLU A 78 -15.40 -3.35 8.92
N ILE A 79 -15.55 -4.19 9.94
CA ILE A 79 -15.13 -3.82 11.29
C ILE A 79 -13.60 -3.74 11.42
N ALA A 80 -12.90 -4.57 10.66
CA ALA A 80 -11.43 -4.62 10.66
C ALA A 80 -10.82 -3.63 9.65
N VAL A 81 -11.51 -3.37 8.54
CA VAL A 81 -11.07 -2.45 7.48
C VAL A 81 -12.30 -1.71 6.94
N PRO A 82 -12.71 -0.60 7.56
CA PRO A 82 -13.89 0.16 7.15
C PRO A 82 -13.74 0.76 5.76
N HIS A 83 -14.70 0.47 4.85
CA HIS A 83 -14.66 0.89 3.46
C HIS A 83 -15.68 1.97 3.09
N ARG A 84 -15.33 2.71 2.04
CA ARG A 84 -16.21 3.61 1.29
C ARG A 84 -16.38 3.07 -0.12
N TYR A 85 -17.59 3.13 -0.63
CA TYR A 85 -17.93 2.72 -1.99
C TYR A 85 -18.10 3.95 -2.87
N TRP A 86 -17.54 3.93 -4.08
CA TRP A 86 -17.53 5.09 -4.97
C TRP A 86 -17.80 4.71 -6.42
N PRO A 87 -18.39 5.62 -7.24
CA PRO A 87 -18.63 5.37 -8.66
C PRO A 87 -17.35 5.02 -9.41
N ALA A 88 -17.39 3.94 -10.19
CA ALA A 88 -16.24 3.42 -10.92
C ALA A 88 -16.29 3.83 -12.41
N SER A 89 -15.13 4.01 -13.01
CA SER A 89 -14.92 4.25 -14.44
C SER A 89 -13.52 3.81 -14.85
N GLU A 90 -13.36 3.35 -16.08
CA GLU A 90 -12.03 3.10 -16.68
C GLU A 90 -11.18 4.38 -16.77
N HIS A 91 -11.83 5.56 -16.81
CA HIS A 91 -11.19 6.88 -16.71
C HIS A 91 -11.02 7.28 -15.25
N CYS A 92 -10.21 6.51 -14.51
CA CYS A 92 -9.99 6.66 -13.07
C CYS A 92 -8.72 7.44 -12.69
N GLN A 93 -8.04 8.08 -13.64
CA GLN A 93 -6.78 8.78 -13.44
C GLN A 93 -7.00 10.11 -12.68
N TYR A 94 -7.34 10.00 -11.39
CA TYR A 94 -7.61 11.13 -10.50
C TYR A 94 -6.75 11.06 -9.24
N LEU A 95 -6.40 12.24 -8.72
CA LEU A 95 -5.71 12.39 -7.44
C LEU A 95 -6.40 13.43 -6.55
N ASN A 96 -6.04 13.41 -5.26
CA ASN A 96 -6.54 14.32 -4.24
C ASN A 96 -5.36 14.93 -3.49
N VAL A 97 -5.50 16.16 -3.01
CA VAL A 97 -4.46 16.91 -2.29
C VAL A 97 -5.01 17.52 -1.02
N TRP A 98 -4.32 17.34 0.10
CA TRP A 98 -4.52 18.04 1.39
C TRP A 98 -3.25 18.78 1.76
N THR A 99 -3.38 20.05 2.14
CA THR A 99 -2.23 20.88 2.50
C THR A 99 -2.60 21.99 3.47
N GLN A 100 -1.61 22.43 4.27
CA GLN A 100 -1.77 23.54 5.20
C GLN A 100 -1.38 24.90 4.59
N SER A 101 -0.91 24.93 3.34
CA SER A 101 -0.56 26.15 2.63
C SER A 101 -0.64 25.95 1.13
N ILE A 102 -1.09 26.97 0.40
CA ILE A 102 -1.04 27.05 -1.07
C ILE A 102 -0.01 28.06 -1.57
N GLU A 103 0.92 28.46 -0.69
CA GLU A 103 2.01 29.36 -1.03
C GLU A 103 3.22 28.56 -1.55
N LYS A 104 3.77 28.95 -2.69
CA LYS A 104 4.87 28.23 -3.37
C LYS A 104 6.16 28.13 -2.55
N ASP A 105 6.40 29.09 -1.69
CA ASP A 105 7.60 29.15 -0.84
C ASP A 105 7.48 28.33 0.45
N ALA A 106 6.32 27.73 0.71
CA ALA A 106 6.12 26.89 1.89
C ALA A 106 6.99 25.61 1.89
N LYS A 107 7.31 25.06 0.71
CA LYS A 107 8.27 23.94 0.50
C LYS A 107 8.08 22.77 1.46
N LYS A 108 6.83 22.38 1.69
CA LYS A 108 6.48 21.27 2.58
C LYS A 108 6.87 19.92 1.98
N PRO A 109 7.29 18.93 2.80
CA PRO A 109 7.44 17.55 2.32
C PRO A 109 6.13 17.06 1.72
N VAL A 110 6.23 16.26 0.66
CA VAL A 110 5.08 15.67 -0.04
C VAL A 110 5.03 14.18 0.23
N MET A 111 3.90 13.66 0.67
CA MET A 111 3.64 12.24 0.91
C MET A 111 2.57 11.75 -0.06
N VAL A 112 2.93 10.85 -0.97
CA VAL A 112 2.04 10.32 -2.02
C VAL A 112 1.65 8.89 -1.68
N TRP A 113 0.36 8.70 -1.37
CA TRP A 113 -0.21 7.40 -1.02
C TRP A 113 -0.54 6.55 -2.25
N LEU A 114 -0.05 5.33 -2.23
CA LEU A 114 -0.36 4.26 -3.17
C LEU A 114 -1.20 3.20 -2.44
N HIS A 115 -2.47 3.09 -2.79
CA HIS A 115 -3.41 2.18 -2.12
C HIS A 115 -3.09 0.70 -2.32
N GLY A 116 -3.62 -0.15 -1.43
CA GLY A 116 -3.48 -1.60 -1.44
C GLY A 116 -4.37 -2.31 -2.47
N GLY A 117 -4.75 -3.55 -2.16
CA GLY A 117 -5.58 -4.40 -3.03
C GLY A 117 -4.80 -5.12 -4.14
N GLY A 118 -3.52 -5.38 -3.93
CA GLY A 118 -2.63 -5.92 -4.96
C GLY A 118 -2.51 -4.96 -6.14
N PHE A 119 -2.60 -5.52 -7.34
CA PHE A 119 -2.79 -4.78 -8.58
C PHE A 119 -4.18 -5.02 -9.18
N ALA A 120 -5.05 -5.67 -8.42
CA ALA A 120 -6.36 -6.13 -8.89
C ALA A 120 -7.52 -5.27 -8.39
N ALA A 121 -7.42 -4.67 -7.22
CA ALA A 121 -8.51 -3.97 -6.54
C ALA A 121 -8.02 -2.74 -5.77
N GLY A 122 -8.94 -2.03 -5.13
CA GLY A 122 -8.64 -0.91 -4.28
C GLY A 122 -8.86 0.46 -4.91
N SER A 123 -8.78 1.49 -4.07
CA SER A 123 -8.82 2.88 -4.49
C SER A 123 -8.19 3.81 -3.45
N SER A 124 -7.94 5.06 -3.85
CA SER A 124 -7.38 6.09 -2.97
C SER A 124 -8.34 6.59 -1.89
N ILE A 125 -9.57 6.14 -1.90
CA ILE A 125 -10.65 6.61 -1.01
C ILE A 125 -11.43 5.47 -0.36
N GLU A 126 -11.11 4.22 -0.68
CA GLU A 126 -11.87 3.08 -0.19
C GLU A 126 -11.86 2.98 1.33
N GLN A 127 -10.71 3.05 1.98
CA GLN A 127 -10.64 3.04 3.43
C GLN A 127 -10.85 4.43 4.00
N VAL A 128 -11.64 4.52 5.07
CA VAL A 128 -11.85 5.78 5.79
C VAL A 128 -10.55 6.34 6.33
N ALA A 129 -9.60 5.47 6.65
CA ALA A 129 -8.26 5.81 7.13
C ALA A 129 -7.40 6.58 6.11
N TYR A 130 -7.72 6.55 4.81
CA TYR A 130 -6.92 7.23 3.77
C TYR A 130 -7.17 8.73 3.66
N ASP A 131 -8.03 9.32 4.49
CA ASP A 131 -8.24 10.77 4.48
C ASP A 131 -6.95 11.49 4.90
N GLY A 132 -6.45 12.38 4.04
CA GLY A 132 -5.15 13.02 4.21
C GLY A 132 -5.15 14.22 5.16
N GLU A 133 -6.31 14.64 5.69
CA GLU A 133 -6.41 15.86 6.49
C GLU A 133 -5.60 15.76 7.78
N ALA A 134 -5.82 14.73 8.58
CA ALA A 134 -5.17 14.60 9.88
C ALA A 134 -3.64 14.49 9.76
N LEU A 135 -3.13 13.68 8.83
CA LEU A 135 -1.69 13.58 8.55
C LEU A 135 -1.11 14.91 8.06
N SER A 136 -1.85 15.64 7.20
CA SER A 136 -1.41 16.95 6.70
C SER A 136 -1.32 17.99 7.83
N VAL A 137 -2.27 17.98 8.77
CA VAL A 137 -2.25 18.86 9.95
C VAL A 137 -1.14 18.47 10.91
N TYR A 138 -1.06 17.19 11.27
CA TYR A 138 -0.08 16.68 12.23
C TYR A 138 1.36 16.88 11.75
N GLY A 139 1.62 16.45 10.52
CA GLY A 139 2.97 16.47 9.96
C GLY A 139 3.37 17.78 9.31
N ASP A 140 2.49 18.74 9.14
CA ASP A 140 2.69 19.91 8.28
C ASP A 140 3.28 19.52 6.92
N VAL A 141 2.66 18.52 6.28
CA VAL A 141 3.04 17.93 5.00
C VAL A 141 1.92 18.07 3.97
N VAL A 142 2.27 18.00 2.69
CA VAL A 142 1.27 17.83 1.62
C VAL A 142 0.99 16.36 1.47
N VAL A 143 -0.27 15.95 1.60
CA VAL A 143 -0.71 14.57 1.38
C VAL A 143 -1.39 14.47 0.02
N VAL A 144 -0.99 13.49 -0.77
CA VAL A 144 -1.59 13.18 -2.08
C VAL A 144 -2.04 11.72 -2.07
N THR A 145 -3.29 11.46 -2.49
CA THR A 145 -3.78 10.10 -2.76
C THR A 145 -4.25 10.00 -4.20
N LEU A 146 -4.15 8.84 -4.84
CA LEU A 146 -4.46 8.71 -6.26
C LEU A 146 -5.07 7.37 -6.64
N ASN A 147 -5.88 7.37 -7.69
CA ASN A 147 -6.40 6.20 -8.38
C ASN A 147 -5.63 5.96 -9.68
N HIS A 148 -5.54 4.71 -10.08
CA HIS A 148 -4.90 4.28 -11.33
C HIS A 148 -5.61 3.04 -11.89
N ARG A 149 -5.34 2.66 -13.12
CA ARG A 149 -5.91 1.42 -13.69
C ARG A 149 -5.37 0.19 -12.97
N LEU A 150 -6.27 -0.74 -12.71
CA LEU A 150 -6.03 -2.01 -12.01
C LEU A 150 -6.45 -3.18 -12.89
N ASN A 151 -6.24 -4.40 -12.41
CA ASN A 151 -6.73 -5.65 -12.97
C ASN A 151 -6.49 -5.77 -14.49
N ILE A 152 -7.45 -6.32 -15.22
CA ILE A 152 -7.37 -6.47 -16.68
C ILE A 152 -7.19 -5.13 -17.42
N LEU A 153 -7.56 -4.00 -16.81
CA LEU A 153 -7.40 -2.67 -17.40
C LEU A 153 -5.97 -2.14 -17.28
N GLY A 154 -5.25 -2.52 -16.22
CA GLY A 154 -3.92 -1.99 -15.90
C GLY A 154 -2.76 -2.95 -16.13
N TYR A 155 -3.03 -4.28 -16.15
CA TYR A 155 -2.00 -5.31 -16.05
C TYR A 155 -2.29 -6.55 -16.92
N PHE A 156 -2.90 -6.37 -18.08
CA PHE A 156 -3.17 -7.43 -19.03
C PHE A 156 -2.35 -7.25 -20.30
N ASP A 157 -1.59 -8.29 -20.67
CA ASP A 157 -0.72 -8.23 -21.84
C ASP A 157 -1.50 -8.50 -23.12
N VAL A 158 -1.70 -7.44 -23.89
CA VAL A 158 -2.26 -7.47 -25.25
C VAL A 158 -1.29 -6.85 -26.27
N SER A 159 0.01 -6.82 -25.95
CA SER A 159 1.04 -6.20 -26.79
C SER A 159 1.14 -6.82 -28.20
N SER A 160 0.75 -8.08 -28.35
CA SER A 160 0.67 -8.77 -29.63
C SER A 160 -0.38 -8.20 -30.61
N LEU A 161 -1.35 -7.40 -30.12
CA LEU A 161 -2.46 -6.88 -30.91
C LEU A 161 -2.20 -5.53 -31.60
N GLY A 162 -1.05 -4.87 -31.31
CA GLY A 162 -0.70 -3.61 -31.98
C GLY A 162 0.36 -2.82 -31.22
N GLU A 163 1.07 -1.95 -31.93
CA GLU A 163 2.15 -1.11 -31.37
C GLU A 163 1.67 -0.18 -30.26
N GLN A 164 0.42 0.29 -30.31
CA GLN A 164 -0.18 1.15 -29.27
C GLN A 164 -0.30 0.42 -27.91
N TYR A 165 -0.30 -0.90 -27.90
CA TYR A 165 -0.43 -1.74 -26.72
C TYR A 165 0.91 -2.29 -26.19
N TRP A 166 2.04 -1.82 -26.69
CA TRP A 166 3.39 -2.35 -26.43
C TRP A 166 3.73 -2.53 -24.94
N ASN A 167 3.13 -1.74 -24.06
CA ASN A 167 3.36 -1.79 -22.61
C ASN A 167 2.07 -2.07 -21.81
N SER A 168 1.09 -2.70 -22.44
CA SER A 168 -0.26 -2.92 -21.88
C SER A 168 -0.24 -3.59 -20.51
N VAL A 169 0.70 -4.50 -20.26
CA VAL A 169 0.90 -5.19 -18.98
C VAL A 169 1.39 -4.27 -17.84
N ASN A 170 1.88 -3.08 -18.14
CA ASN A 170 2.42 -2.13 -17.16
C ASN A 170 1.69 -0.78 -17.15
N VAL A 171 0.58 -0.63 -17.87
CA VAL A 171 -0.09 0.69 -17.97
C VAL A 171 -0.68 1.16 -16.64
N GLY A 172 -1.01 0.26 -15.71
CA GLY A 172 -1.36 0.62 -14.35
C GLY A 172 -0.21 1.33 -13.61
N ASN A 173 1.02 0.84 -13.73
CA ASN A 173 2.21 1.52 -13.22
C ASN A 173 2.54 2.78 -14.02
N ALA A 174 2.25 2.82 -15.33
CA ALA A 174 2.42 4.03 -16.13
C ALA A 174 1.48 5.16 -15.66
N ASP A 175 0.27 4.84 -15.22
CA ASP A 175 -0.62 5.82 -14.58
C ASP A 175 0.01 6.39 -13.30
N LEU A 176 0.65 5.55 -12.46
CA LEU A 176 1.37 6.01 -11.26
C LEU A 176 2.51 6.96 -11.61
N VAL A 177 3.28 6.64 -12.65
CA VAL A 177 4.35 7.52 -13.16
C VAL A 177 3.76 8.85 -13.65
N ALA A 178 2.64 8.82 -14.39
CA ALA A 178 1.97 10.04 -14.85
C ALA A 178 1.45 10.90 -13.68
N ALA A 179 0.93 10.27 -12.62
CA ALA A 179 0.52 10.98 -11.40
C ALA A 179 1.72 11.63 -10.69
N LEU A 180 2.85 10.93 -10.59
CA LEU A 180 4.07 11.49 -10.00
C LEU A 180 4.68 12.60 -10.86
N GLN A 181 4.57 12.53 -12.18
CA GLN A 181 4.92 13.62 -13.09
C GLN A 181 4.03 14.84 -12.85
N TRP A 182 2.71 14.63 -12.69
CA TRP A 182 1.80 15.71 -12.34
C TRP A 182 2.17 16.34 -11.00
N VAL A 183 2.49 15.54 -9.97
CA VAL A 183 2.98 16.02 -8.66
C VAL A 183 4.25 16.85 -8.85
N ASN A 184 5.25 16.34 -9.55
CA ASN A 184 6.49 17.06 -9.80
C ASN A 184 6.27 18.42 -10.47
N GLU A 185 5.31 18.51 -11.39
CA GLU A 185 5.01 19.70 -12.15
C GLU A 185 4.15 20.74 -11.44
N ASN A 186 3.32 20.31 -10.47
CA ASN A 186 2.27 21.17 -9.95
C ASN A 186 2.27 21.35 -8.43
N ILE A 187 2.92 20.45 -7.66
CA ILE A 187 2.76 20.40 -6.20
C ILE A 187 3.31 21.63 -5.48
N GLU A 188 4.23 22.36 -6.11
CA GLU A 188 4.73 23.63 -5.60
C GLU A 188 3.60 24.66 -5.42
N ASN A 189 2.60 24.64 -6.31
CA ASN A 189 1.43 25.52 -6.23
C ASN A 189 0.47 25.13 -5.09
N PHE A 190 0.67 23.95 -4.49
CA PHE A 190 -0.03 23.46 -3.30
C PHE A 190 0.88 23.53 -2.05
N GLY A 191 1.94 24.35 -2.09
CA GLY A 191 2.89 24.53 -1.00
C GLY A 191 3.87 23.37 -0.78
N GLY A 192 3.90 22.37 -1.66
CA GLY A 192 4.80 21.21 -1.59
C GLY A 192 6.16 21.46 -2.23
N ASP A 193 7.14 20.64 -1.86
CA ASP A 193 8.46 20.61 -2.47
C ASP A 193 8.58 19.41 -3.43
N PRO A 194 8.62 19.63 -4.76
CA PRO A 194 8.80 18.55 -5.73
C PRO A 194 10.15 17.83 -5.60
N GLY A 195 11.14 18.45 -4.93
CA GLY A 195 12.43 17.85 -4.58
C GLY A 195 12.38 17.00 -3.30
N ASN A 196 11.26 16.96 -2.56
CA ASN A 196 11.10 16.22 -1.31
C ASN A 196 9.81 15.40 -1.29
N VAL A 197 9.70 14.45 -2.21
CA VAL A 197 8.54 13.55 -2.38
C VAL A 197 8.86 12.18 -1.79
N THR A 198 7.99 11.70 -0.93
CA THR A 198 7.99 10.33 -0.38
C THR A 198 6.76 9.60 -0.91
N ILE A 199 6.95 8.51 -1.62
CA ILE A 199 5.86 7.59 -1.96
C ILE A 199 5.70 6.57 -0.83
N PHE A 200 4.46 6.28 -0.42
CA PHE A 200 4.19 5.30 0.62
C PHE A 200 2.95 4.49 0.30
N GLY A 201 2.92 3.23 0.73
CA GLY A 201 1.80 2.36 0.43
C GLY A 201 1.83 1.07 1.22
N GLN A 202 0.64 0.49 1.40
CA GLN A 202 0.45 -0.74 2.15
C GLN A 202 0.01 -1.87 1.21
N SER A 203 0.43 -3.13 1.49
CA SER A 203 0.06 -4.30 0.67
C SER A 203 0.51 -4.10 -0.78
N GLY A 204 -0.40 -4.27 -1.75
CA GLY A 204 -0.15 -3.91 -3.15
C GLY A 204 0.38 -2.49 -3.35
N GLY A 205 0.07 -1.55 -2.44
CA GLY A 205 0.65 -0.20 -2.43
C GLY A 205 2.15 -0.21 -2.14
N GLY A 206 2.60 -1.03 -1.19
CA GLY A 206 4.02 -1.26 -0.93
C GLY A 206 4.72 -1.92 -2.11
N MET A 207 4.06 -2.89 -2.78
CA MET A 207 4.56 -3.48 -4.02
C MET A 207 4.69 -2.44 -5.15
N LYS A 208 3.77 -1.47 -5.22
CA LYS A 208 3.84 -0.34 -6.16
C LYS A 208 5.04 0.57 -5.84
N VAL A 209 5.33 0.82 -4.55
CA VAL A 209 6.55 1.56 -4.14
C VAL A 209 7.81 0.87 -4.66
N THR A 210 7.97 -0.43 -4.41
CA THR A 210 9.15 -1.18 -4.86
C THR A 210 9.23 -1.27 -6.38
N SER A 211 8.11 -1.47 -7.07
CA SER A 211 8.07 -1.52 -8.55
C SER A 211 8.42 -0.18 -9.20
N LEU A 212 7.99 0.95 -8.62
CA LEU A 212 8.37 2.29 -9.10
C LEU A 212 9.86 2.55 -8.91
N CYS A 213 10.49 2.01 -7.85
CA CYS A 213 11.94 2.06 -7.69
C CYS A 213 12.70 1.29 -8.80
N GLN A 214 12.06 0.33 -9.46
CA GLN A 214 12.60 -0.47 -10.56
C GLN A 214 12.13 0.00 -11.95
N THR A 215 11.47 1.17 -12.02
CA THR A 215 10.91 1.73 -13.25
C THR A 215 11.70 3.00 -13.65
N PRO A 216 12.55 2.96 -14.70
CA PRO A 216 13.35 4.12 -15.12
C PRO A 216 12.54 5.38 -15.40
N ALA A 217 11.32 5.25 -15.92
CA ALA A 217 10.44 6.39 -16.19
C ALA A 217 10.01 7.15 -14.91
N ALA A 218 10.21 6.59 -13.72
CA ALA A 218 9.94 7.24 -12.44
C ALA A 218 11.16 7.99 -11.88
N ASP A 219 12.31 7.98 -12.56
CA ASP A 219 13.55 8.60 -12.07
C ASP A 219 13.38 10.10 -11.84
N GLY A 220 13.79 10.56 -10.64
CA GLY A 220 13.68 11.96 -10.23
C GLY A 220 12.32 12.39 -9.69
N LEU A 221 11.27 11.58 -9.83
CA LEU A 221 9.91 11.94 -9.43
C LEU A 221 9.62 11.77 -7.93
N PHE A 222 10.45 11.03 -7.21
CA PHE A 222 10.39 10.89 -5.75
C PHE A 222 11.80 10.62 -5.18
N GLN A 223 12.04 10.84 -3.90
CA GLN A 223 13.34 10.70 -3.25
C GLN A 223 13.36 9.60 -2.20
N LYS A 224 12.20 9.23 -1.66
CA LYS A 224 12.06 8.28 -0.54
C LYS A 224 10.87 7.36 -0.74
N GLY A 225 10.90 6.18 -0.11
CA GLY A 225 9.79 5.24 -0.13
C GLY A 225 9.52 4.61 1.23
N ILE A 226 8.22 4.43 1.56
CA ILE A 226 7.79 3.66 2.73
C ILE A 226 6.96 2.47 2.24
N VAL A 227 7.36 1.27 2.62
CA VAL A 227 6.74 0.02 2.22
C VAL A 227 6.11 -0.63 3.45
N MET A 228 4.78 -0.67 3.49
CA MET A 228 4.00 -1.27 4.56
C MET A 228 3.45 -2.61 4.07
N SER A 229 3.90 -3.74 4.62
CA SER A 229 3.41 -5.09 4.31
C SER A 229 3.29 -5.37 2.81
N GLY A 230 4.30 -4.99 2.02
CA GLY A 230 4.24 -5.04 0.55
C GLY A 230 5.52 -5.50 -0.12
N THR A 231 6.40 -6.19 0.60
CA THR A 231 7.60 -6.79 0.03
C THR A 231 7.42 -8.28 -0.09
N THR A 232 7.73 -8.84 -1.26
CA THR A 232 7.74 -10.28 -1.50
C THR A 232 9.13 -10.73 -1.94
N ASP A 233 9.47 -11.99 -1.75
CA ASP A 233 10.75 -12.57 -2.19
C ASP A 233 10.63 -13.35 -3.51
N ARG A 234 9.47 -13.28 -4.13
CA ARG A 234 9.16 -13.93 -5.41
C ARG A 234 8.55 -12.93 -6.35
N ASP A 235 8.79 -13.10 -7.63
CA ASP A 235 8.00 -12.45 -8.68
C ASP A 235 6.60 -13.10 -8.68
N MET A 236 5.74 -12.62 -7.78
CA MET A 236 4.38 -13.16 -7.58
C MET A 236 3.52 -13.08 -8.85
N PHE A 237 3.93 -12.27 -9.80
CA PHE A 237 3.23 -12.01 -11.06
C PHE A 237 3.89 -12.72 -12.26
N GLU A 238 5.00 -13.41 -12.07
CA GLU A 238 5.57 -14.35 -13.05
C GLU A 238 4.87 -15.72 -12.97
N MET A 239 3.55 -15.73 -12.78
CA MET A 239 2.82 -16.95 -13.09
C MET A 239 2.88 -17.14 -14.60
N ASP A 240 3.36 -18.30 -15.04
CA ASP A 240 3.26 -18.78 -16.42
C ASP A 240 1.77 -18.92 -16.80
N MET A 241 1.13 -17.76 -16.98
CA MET A 241 -0.21 -17.75 -17.55
C MET A 241 -0.05 -17.98 -19.05
N PRO A 242 -0.72 -18.98 -19.60
CA PRO A 242 -0.73 -19.17 -21.05
C PRO A 242 -1.25 -17.88 -21.71
N ASP A 243 -0.78 -17.59 -22.92
CA ASP A 243 -1.35 -16.52 -23.71
C ASP A 243 -2.83 -16.83 -24.00
N ILE A 244 -3.71 -16.16 -23.28
CA ILE A 244 -5.15 -16.34 -23.38
C ILE A 244 -5.81 -15.39 -24.38
N VAL A 245 -5.06 -14.45 -24.93
CA VAL A 245 -5.59 -13.41 -25.85
C VAL A 245 -6.33 -14.02 -27.03
N PRO A 246 -5.80 -15.04 -27.76
CA PRO A 246 -6.52 -15.67 -28.86
C PRO A 246 -7.86 -16.30 -28.41
N THR A 247 -7.85 -17.01 -27.29
CA THR A 247 -9.04 -17.67 -26.75
C THR A 247 -10.09 -16.63 -26.29
N LEU A 248 -9.64 -15.54 -25.69
CA LEU A 248 -10.49 -14.44 -25.25
C LEU A 248 -11.15 -13.73 -26.45
N MET A 249 -10.37 -13.47 -27.51
CA MET A 249 -10.89 -12.88 -28.76
C MET A 249 -11.90 -13.79 -29.46
N GLU A 250 -11.63 -15.08 -29.53
CA GLU A 250 -12.57 -16.08 -30.09
C GLU A 250 -13.88 -16.08 -29.30
N LYS A 251 -13.78 -16.16 -27.96
CA LYS A 251 -14.94 -16.17 -27.05
C LYS A 251 -15.80 -14.93 -27.18
N LEU A 252 -15.18 -13.76 -27.32
CA LEU A 252 -15.87 -12.47 -27.47
C LEU A 252 -16.25 -12.16 -28.93
N ASN A 253 -15.91 -13.05 -29.88
CA ASN A 253 -16.13 -12.89 -31.31
C ASN A 253 -15.61 -11.57 -31.88
N VAL A 254 -14.39 -11.18 -31.47
CA VAL A 254 -13.65 -9.99 -31.93
C VAL A 254 -12.39 -10.41 -32.68
N LYS A 255 -11.90 -9.56 -33.60
CA LYS A 255 -10.79 -9.90 -34.52
C LYS A 255 -9.61 -8.96 -34.42
N THR A 256 -9.78 -7.78 -33.85
CA THR A 256 -8.71 -6.77 -33.71
C THR A 256 -8.56 -6.32 -32.27
N GLY A 257 -7.42 -5.69 -31.96
CA GLY A 257 -7.18 -5.11 -30.65
C GLY A 257 -8.15 -3.97 -30.31
N GLU A 258 -8.55 -3.18 -31.33
CA GLU A 258 -9.52 -2.10 -31.17
C GLU A 258 -10.93 -2.67 -30.87
N GLU A 259 -11.33 -3.76 -31.53
CA GLU A 259 -12.60 -4.44 -31.22
C GLU A 259 -12.58 -4.99 -29.79
N LEU A 260 -11.45 -5.62 -29.38
CA LEU A 260 -11.31 -6.12 -28.02
C LEU A 260 -11.33 -4.97 -26.99
N ALA A 261 -10.65 -3.86 -27.28
CA ALA A 261 -10.65 -2.67 -26.43
C ALA A 261 -12.02 -2.00 -26.32
N ALA A 262 -12.92 -2.21 -27.29
CA ALA A 262 -14.28 -1.68 -27.29
C ALA A 262 -15.31 -2.57 -26.56
N VAL A 263 -14.95 -3.80 -26.16
CA VAL A 263 -15.85 -4.70 -25.42
C VAL A 263 -16.23 -4.07 -24.08
N PRO A 264 -17.51 -4.08 -23.66
CA PRO A 264 -17.91 -3.59 -22.35
C PRO A 264 -17.11 -4.27 -21.22
N TYR A 265 -16.70 -3.48 -20.21
CA TYR A 265 -15.82 -3.97 -19.14
C TYR A 265 -16.31 -5.26 -18.48
N LYS A 266 -17.60 -5.30 -18.10
CA LYS A 266 -18.17 -6.49 -17.46
C LYS A 266 -18.09 -7.73 -18.35
N GLU A 267 -18.37 -7.61 -19.63
CA GLU A 267 -18.32 -8.71 -20.58
C GLU A 267 -16.89 -9.22 -20.76
N LEU A 268 -15.92 -8.30 -20.81
CA LEU A 268 -14.50 -8.62 -20.89
C LEU A 268 -14.03 -9.40 -19.64
N VAL A 269 -14.41 -8.94 -18.44
CA VAL A 269 -14.05 -9.56 -17.18
C VAL A 269 -14.70 -10.93 -17.01
N ASP A 270 -15.98 -11.05 -17.32
CA ASP A 270 -16.69 -12.34 -17.27
C ASP A 270 -16.01 -13.36 -18.19
N ALA A 271 -15.71 -12.98 -19.44
CA ALA A 271 -15.04 -13.84 -20.40
C ALA A 271 -13.62 -14.23 -19.95
N TYR A 272 -12.89 -13.29 -19.35
CA TYR A 272 -11.56 -13.55 -18.78
C TYR A 272 -11.62 -14.63 -17.69
N PHE A 273 -12.49 -14.46 -16.67
CA PHE A 273 -12.58 -15.42 -15.56
C PHE A 273 -13.20 -16.76 -15.95
N GLU A 274 -14.03 -16.83 -16.98
CA GLU A 274 -14.47 -18.11 -17.54
C GLU A 274 -13.33 -18.93 -18.16
N ILE A 275 -12.26 -18.25 -18.62
CA ILE A 275 -11.06 -18.91 -19.16
C ILE A 275 -10.09 -19.31 -18.06
N VAL A 276 -9.75 -18.38 -17.17
CA VAL A 276 -8.64 -18.54 -16.19
C VAL A 276 -9.09 -19.05 -14.82
N GLY A 277 -10.40 -18.99 -14.54
CA GLY A 277 -10.95 -19.31 -13.22
C GLY A 277 -10.70 -18.23 -12.16
N PRO A 278 -11.20 -18.43 -10.92
CA PRO A 278 -11.13 -17.43 -9.84
C PRO A 278 -9.70 -17.02 -9.47
N GLY A 279 -8.72 -17.95 -9.57
CA GLY A 279 -7.30 -17.69 -9.30
C GLY A 279 -6.64 -16.68 -10.25
N GLY A 280 -7.27 -16.38 -11.39
CA GLY A 280 -6.76 -15.42 -12.37
C GLY A 280 -6.63 -13.97 -11.86
N ARG A 281 -7.24 -13.62 -10.72
CA ARG A 281 -7.03 -12.33 -10.05
C ARG A 281 -5.57 -12.09 -9.65
N MET A 282 -4.86 -13.16 -9.32
CA MET A 282 -3.47 -13.09 -8.87
C MET A 282 -2.47 -12.93 -10.02
N ALA A 283 -2.91 -13.08 -11.26
CA ALA A 283 -2.07 -12.86 -12.43
C ALA A 283 -1.89 -11.38 -12.80
N PHE A 284 -2.66 -10.47 -12.16
CA PHE A 284 -2.53 -9.04 -12.41
C PHE A 284 -1.35 -8.45 -11.65
N GLY A 285 -0.42 -7.88 -12.38
CA GLY A 285 0.75 -7.20 -11.86
C GLY A 285 1.71 -6.79 -12.98
N PRO A 286 2.65 -5.87 -12.69
CA PRO A 286 3.63 -5.44 -13.68
C PRO A 286 4.55 -6.60 -14.07
N LYS A 287 4.89 -6.71 -15.36
CA LYS A 287 5.84 -7.71 -15.85
C LYS A 287 7.10 -7.07 -16.41
N PRO A 288 8.27 -7.70 -16.20
CA PRO A 288 9.54 -7.20 -16.72
C PRO A 288 9.52 -7.02 -18.24
N ASN A 289 9.98 -5.85 -18.69
CA ASN A 289 10.20 -5.55 -20.10
C ASN A 289 11.19 -4.36 -20.24
N SER A 290 11.27 -3.70 -21.38
CA SER A 290 12.14 -2.53 -21.58
C SER A 290 11.77 -1.32 -20.71
N TRP A 291 10.59 -1.29 -20.09
CA TRP A 291 10.06 -0.19 -19.27
C TRP A 291 10.12 -0.45 -17.76
N TYR A 292 9.98 -1.71 -17.34
CA TYR A 292 10.04 -2.16 -15.95
C TYR A 292 11.07 -3.27 -15.79
N MET A 293 11.99 -3.16 -14.83
CA MET A 293 13.11 -4.08 -14.68
C MET A 293 12.76 -5.41 -14.01
N GLY A 294 11.62 -5.53 -13.34
CA GLY A 294 11.27 -6.66 -12.49
C GLY A 294 11.59 -6.44 -11.01
N GLU A 295 11.24 -7.39 -10.15
CA GLU A 295 11.46 -7.32 -8.72
C GLU A 295 12.95 -7.30 -8.35
N ALA A 296 13.32 -6.44 -7.39
CA ALA A 296 14.71 -6.17 -7.07
C ALA A 296 15.50 -7.39 -6.56
N LEU A 297 14.86 -8.30 -5.84
CA LEU A 297 15.51 -9.51 -5.34
C LEU A 297 15.81 -10.52 -6.45
N SER A 298 15.05 -10.52 -7.54
CA SER A 298 15.24 -11.41 -8.70
C SER A 298 16.07 -10.72 -9.80
N ALA A 299 15.71 -9.48 -10.16
CA ALA A 299 16.31 -8.75 -11.28
C ALA A 299 17.57 -7.94 -10.88
N GLY A 300 17.80 -7.76 -9.57
CA GLY A 300 18.82 -6.84 -9.04
C GLY A 300 18.29 -5.42 -8.84
N PHE A 301 18.91 -4.69 -7.93
CA PHE A 301 18.52 -3.32 -7.59
C PHE A 301 18.91 -2.31 -8.68
N SER A 302 17.96 -1.52 -9.16
CA SER A 302 18.23 -0.41 -10.09
C SER A 302 19.14 0.64 -9.45
N GLU A 303 19.83 1.44 -10.29
CA GLU A 303 20.66 2.56 -9.83
C GLU A 303 19.87 3.58 -9.00
N ARG A 304 18.59 3.76 -9.33
CA ARG A 304 17.68 4.60 -8.56
C ARG A 304 17.43 4.00 -7.17
N GLN A 305 17.05 2.73 -7.12
CA GLN A 305 16.68 2.07 -5.87
C GLN A 305 17.86 2.02 -4.88
N LYS A 306 19.09 1.88 -5.37
CA LYS A 306 20.31 1.98 -4.57
C LYS A 306 20.41 3.32 -3.84
N LYS A 307 19.93 4.40 -4.46
CA LYS A 307 19.97 5.80 -3.97
C LYS A 307 18.68 6.27 -3.30
N THR A 308 17.66 5.43 -3.21
CA THR A 308 16.39 5.75 -2.56
C THR A 308 16.44 5.29 -1.11
N SER A 309 16.22 6.22 -0.17
CA SER A 309 16.02 5.85 1.24
C SER A 309 14.70 5.09 1.38
N LEU A 310 14.71 4.00 2.12
CA LEU A 310 13.53 3.16 2.32
C LEU A 310 13.25 2.92 3.80
N MET A 311 11.98 2.94 4.18
CA MET A 311 11.47 2.42 5.45
C MET A 311 10.51 1.28 5.11
N VAL A 312 10.79 0.07 5.60
CA VAL A 312 10.09 -1.15 5.18
C VAL A 312 9.64 -1.93 6.41
N GLY A 313 8.38 -2.27 6.49
CA GLY A 313 7.86 -3.00 7.64
C GLY A 313 6.62 -3.83 7.36
N THR A 314 6.15 -4.48 8.44
CA THR A 314 4.98 -5.38 8.44
C THR A 314 4.19 -5.18 9.74
N VAL A 315 3.05 -5.83 9.83
CA VAL A 315 2.35 -6.08 11.09
C VAL A 315 2.60 -7.52 11.56
N LEU A 316 2.36 -7.81 12.84
CA LEU A 316 2.72 -9.12 13.43
C LEU A 316 1.98 -10.30 12.79
N GLY A 317 0.68 -10.15 12.55
CA GLY A 317 -0.19 -11.28 12.17
C GLY A 317 -0.64 -11.31 10.72
N GLU A 318 -0.56 -10.20 10.01
CA GLU A 318 -0.96 -10.06 8.61
C GLU A 318 -2.29 -10.79 8.30
N PHE A 319 -2.34 -11.54 7.19
CA PHE A 319 -3.54 -12.25 6.76
C PHE A 319 -4.01 -13.34 7.75
N LEU A 320 -3.09 -14.00 8.45
CA LEU A 320 -3.45 -15.03 9.44
C LEU A 320 -4.24 -14.45 10.62
N ALA A 321 -4.08 -13.17 10.90
CA ALA A 321 -4.80 -12.49 11.98
C ALA A 321 -6.21 -12.01 11.59
N PHE A 322 -6.68 -12.14 10.34
CA PHE A 322 -8.08 -11.84 9.99
C PHE A 322 -9.07 -12.85 10.58
N GLY A 323 -8.69 -14.12 10.70
CA GLY A 323 -9.54 -15.16 11.27
C GLY A 323 -10.00 -14.83 12.71
N PRO A 324 -11.05 -15.47 13.23
CA PRO A 324 -11.50 -15.26 14.61
C PRO A 324 -10.38 -15.64 15.59
N GLY A 325 -10.18 -14.80 16.60
CA GLY A 325 -9.24 -15.07 17.68
C GLY A 325 -9.67 -16.27 18.53
N PRO A 326 -8.74 -16.93 19.25
CA PRO A 326 -9.07 -18.03 20.13
C PRO A 326 -9.95 -17.52 21.28
N LYS A 327 -11.06 -18.23 21.54
CA LYS A 327 -11.90 -17.96 22.70
C LYS A 327 -11.06 -18.12 23.97
N ASN A 328 -11.28 -17.28 24.95
CA ASN A 328 -10.56 -17.32 26.23
C ASN A 328 -9.06 -16.96 26.15
N ARG A 329 -8.65 -16.19 25.10
CA ARG A 329 -7.26 -15.81 24.84
C ARG A 329 -6.53 -15.26 26.08
N ARG A 330 -7.18 -14.39 26.88
CA ARG A 330 -6.56 -13.73 28.04
C ARG A 330 -6.32 -14.68 29.22
N ASN A 331 -7.08 -15.78 29.30
CA ASN A 331 -7.03 -16.70 30.43
C ASN A 331 -6.64 -18.13 29.99
N ALA A 332 -6.10 -18.28 28.80
CA ALA A 332 -5.62 -19.57 28.30
C ALA A 332 -4.51 -20.11 29.21
N THR A 333 -4.64 -21.36 29.60
CA THR A 333 -3.62 -22.06 30.38
C THR A 333 -2.43 -22.44 29.48
N ASP A 334 -1.27 -22.72 30.10
CA ASP A 334 -0.09 -23.19 29.35
C ASP A 334 -0.37 -24.48 28.55
N GLU A 335 -1.30 -25.34 29.04
CA GLU A 335 -1.71 -26.56 28.35
C GLU A 335 -2.55 -26.23 27.12
N GLU A 336 -3.53 -25.31 27.23
CA GLU A 336 -4.35 -24.85 26.10
C GLU A 336 -3.49 -24.14 25.04
N ILE A 337 -2.51 -23.32 25.46
CA ILE A 337 -1.55 -22.68 24.55
C ILE A 337 -0.71 -23.72 23.81
N ARG A 338 -0.16 -24.72 24.54
CA ARG A 338 0.64 -25.80 23.95
C ARG A 338 -0.18 -26.63 22.97
N GLU A 339 -1.43 -26.94 23.32
CA GLU A 339 -2.35 -27.68 22.43
C GLU A 339 -2.63 -26.88 21.14
N ALA A 340 -2.94 -25.59 21.26
CA ALA A 340 -3.24 -24.73 20.12
C ALA A 340 -2.03 -24.57 19.19
N VAL A 341 -0.83 -24.34 19.75
CA VAL A 341 0.41 -24.22 18.96
C VAL A 341 0.80 -25.56 18.35
N GLY A 342 0.65 -26.65 19.11
CA GLY A 342 0.93 -28.00 18.62
C GLY A 342 -0.03 -28.46 17.53
N LYS A 343 -1.25 -27.99 17.53
CA LYS A 343 -2.22 -28.26 16.45
C LYS A 343 -1.78 -27.61 15.12
N PHE A 344 -1.12 -26.47 15.19
CA PHE A 344 -0.67 -25.72 14.00
C PHE A 344 0.71 -26.17 13.50
N TYR A 345 1.68 -26.37 14.42
CA TYR A 345 3.08 -26.68 14.06
C TYR A 345 3.49 -28.14 14.29
N GLY A 346 2.63 -28.99 14.86
CA GLY A 346 2.94 -30.32 15.37
C GLY A 346 3.17 -30.31 16.88
N ALA A 347 2.58 -31.30 17.59
CA ALA A 347 2.63 -31.35 19.05
C ALA A 347 4.06 -31.43 19.62
N GLU A 348 4.98 -32.09 18.89
CA GLU A 348 6.39 -32.23 19.24
C GLU A 348 7.19 -30.92 19.12
N HIS A 349 6.69 -29.91 18.39
CA HIS A 349 7.36 -28.63 18.13
C HIS A 349 6.77 -27.48 18.96
N ALA A 350 5.66 -27.70 19.67
CA ALA A 350 4.91 -26.65 20.36
C ALA A 350 5.78 -25.86 21.35
N ASP A 351 6.51 -26.56 22.22
CA ASP A 351 7.34 -25.90 23.23
C ASP A 351 8.48 -25.07 22.60
N GLU A 352 9.13 -25.59 21.55
CA GLU A 352 10.20 -24.86 20.84
C GLU A 352 9.68 -23.58 20.18
N ILE A 353 8.50 -23.64 19.56
CA ILE A 353 7.85 -22.47 18.93
C ILE A 353 7.44 -21.45 20.00
N ILE A 354 6.81 -21.87 21.10
CA ILE A 354 6.38 -21.02 22.21
C ILE A 354 7.59 -20.29 22.82
N ASP A 355 8.69 -21.01 23.06
CA ASP A 355 9.90 -20.43 23.64
C ASP A 355 10.54 -19.42 22.66
N ALA A 356 10.62 -19.74 21.39
CA ALA A 356 11.14 -18.83 20.36
C ALA A 356 10.24 -17.60 20.21
N PHE A 357 8.92 -17.76 20.30
CA PHE A 357 7.97 -16.63 20.26
C PHE A 357 8.15 -15.70 21.47
N LYS A 358 8.25 -16.25 22.69
CA LYS A 358 8.47 -15.48 23.92
C LYS A 358 9.81 -14.75 23.89
N GLU A 359 10.85 -15.34 23.28
CA GLU A 359 12.16 -14.69 23.07
C GLU A 359 12.06 -13.54 22.07
N ALA A 360 11.38 -13.76 20.94
CA ALA A 360 11.21 -12.75 19.88
C ALA A 360 10.30 -11.60 20.33
N TYR A 361 9.18 -11.89 20.99
CA TYR A 361 8.13 -10.94 21.37
C TYR A 361 7.79 -11.04 22.86
N PRO A 362 8.67 -10.59 23.78
CA PRO A 362 8.44 -10.63 25.23
C PRO A 362 7.16 -9.88 25.61
N GLY A 363 6.32 -10.51 26.44
CA GLY A 363 5.08 -9.91 26.92
C GLY A 363 3.88 -10.06 25.99
N LYS A 364 4.06 -10.54 24.75
CA LYS A 364 2.94 -10.87 23.85
C LYS A 364 2.33 -12.22 24.22
N ASN A 365 1.04 -12.39 23.86
CA ASN A 365 0.34 -13.64 24.13
C ASN A 365 0.91 -14.78 23.26
N PRO A 366 1.35 -15.90 23.85
CA PRO A 366 1.99 -16.98 23.08
C PRO A 366 1.07 -17.66 22.05
N LEU A 367 -0.26 -17.49 22.16
CA LEU A 367 -1.19 -17.93 21.11
C LEU A 367 -0.97 -17.21 19.77
N ASP A 368 -0.36 -16.02 19.80
CA ASP A 368 -0.02 -15.28 18.57
C ASP A 368 1.08 -15.96 17.75
N ALA A 369 1.78 -16.94 18.30
CA ALA A 369 2.68 -17.79 17.52
C ALA A 369 1.97 -18.44 16.32
N ASN A 370 0.65 -18.71 16.43
CA ASN A 370 -0.14 -19.32 15.37
C ASN A 370 -0.49 -18.37 14.22
N VAL A 371 -0.29 -17.07 14.41
CA VAL A 371 -0.61 -16.06 13.40
C VAL A 371 0.62 -15.26 12.96
N ILE A 372 1.82 -15.74 13.28
CA ILE A 372 3.07 -15.10 12.81
C ILE A 372 3.11 -15.07 11.29
N ASP A 373 3.34 -13.88 10.75
CA ASP A 373 3.47 -13.68 9.32
C ASP A 373 4.67 -14.44 8.74
N SER A 374 4.39 -15.38 7.86
CA SER A 374 5.38 -16.16 7.12
C SER A 374 5.58 -15.71 5.68
N ILE A 375 4.92 -14.62 5.26
CA ILE A 375 4.90 -14.13 3.87
C ILE A 375 5.72 -12.85 3.74
N PHE A 376 5.27 -11.76 4.36
CA PHE A 376 5.89 -10.45 4.21
C PHE A 376 7.11 -10.28 5.11
N ARG A 377 7.05 -10.70 6.38
CA ARG A 377 8.15 -10.49 7.32
C ARG A 377 9.47 -11.16 6.89
N PRO A 378 9.51 -12.43 6.44
CA PRO A 378 10.72 -13.04 5.91
C PRO A 378 11.24 -12.33 4.66
N ALA A 379 10.34 -11.89 3.77
CA ALA A 379 10.69 -11.16 2.57
C ALA A 379 11.25 -9.76 2.88
N VAL A 380 10.66 -9.04 3.85
CA VAL A 380 11.19 -7.76 4.34
C VAL A 380 12.62 -7.92 4.84
N LYS A 381 12.90 -8.91 5.70
CA LYS A 381 14.25 -9.15 6.23
C LYS A 381 15.27 -9.40 5.12
N LYS A 382 14.93 -10.23 4.15
CA LYS A 382 15.78 -10.51 3.00
C LYS A 382 16.01 -9.24 2.16
N TYR A 383 14.94 -8.49 1.88
CA TYR A 383 14.98 -7.29 1.06
C TYR A 383 15.81 -6.17 1.71
N VAL A 384 15.58 -5.84 2.98
CA VAL A 384 16.27 -4.73 3.64
C VAL A 384 17.76 -5.01 3.81
N LYS A 385 18.17 -6.27 4.12
CA LYS A 385 19.57 -6.68 4.18
C LYS A 385 20.23 -6.66 2.80
N ALA A 386 19.54 -7.07 1.75
CA ALA A 386 20.03 -7.00 0.37
C ALA A 386 20.19 -5.55 -0.09
N LYS A 387 19.20 -4.66 0.20
CA LYS A 387 19.27 -3.23 -0.11
C LYS A 387 20.40 -2.53 0.67
N ALA A 388 20.63 -2.92 1.91
CA ALA A 388 21.67 -2.33 2.78
C ALA A 388 23.12 -2.61 2.31
N GLN A 389 23.32 -3.47 1.31
CA GLN A 389 24.63 -3.61 0.65
C GLN A 389 25.03 -2.35 -0.13
N PHE A 390 24.06 -1.50 -0.46
CA PHE A 390 24.26 -0.22 -1.15
C PHE A 390 24.17 0.91 -0.12
N THR A 391 25.29 1.61 0.08
CA THR A 391 25.46 2.59 1.16
C THR A 391 25.03 4.01 0.77
N GLU A 392 24.54 4.21 -0.46
CA GLU A 392 24.16 5.53 -0.97
C GLU A 392 22.93 6.11 -0.27
N ALA A 393 22.06 5.25 0.25
CA ALA A 393 20.87 5.66 0.97
C ALA A 393 20.48 4.64 2.04
N PRO A 394 20.07 5.11 3.25
CA PRO A 394 19.73 4.23 4.38
C PRO A 394 18.44 3.45 4.11
N THR A 395 18.34 2.30 4.79
CA THR A 395 17.13 1.48 4.85
C THR A 395 16.81 1.20 6.31
N TYR A 396 15.55 1.36 6.70
CA TYR A 396 15.06 1.11 8.05
C TYR A 396 14.03 -0.01 8.03
N SER A 397 14.03 -0.84 9.08
CA SER A 397 13.09 -1.96 9.22
C SER A 397 12.20 -1.78 10.44
N TYR A 398 10.90 -2.07 10.33
CA TYR A 398 9.97 -2.04 11.45
C TYR A 398 8.98 -3.19 11.43
N ILE A 399 8.35 -3.42 12.59
CA ILE A 399 7.18 -4.26 12.75
C ILE A 399 6.19 -3.59 13.71
N PHE A 400 4.91 -3.60 13.34
CA PHE A 400 3.83 -3.14 14.20
C PHE A 400 3.22 -4.33 14.94
N THR A 401 3.25 -4.30 16.29
CA THR A 401 2.90 -5.44 17.13
C THR A 401 1.81 -5.16 18.18
N ALA A 402 1.23 -3.95 18.19
CA ALA A 402 0.24 -3.59 19.18
C ALA A 402 -0.97 -4.55 19.15
N GLU A 403 -1.39 -5.00 20.33
CA GLU A 403 -2.57 -5.83 20.46
C GLU A 403 -3.83 -4.99 20.18
N MET A 404 -4.63 -5.43 19.23
CA MET A 404 -5.88 -4.79 18.86
C MET A 404 -7.05 -5.26 19.73
N PRO A 405 -8.08 -4.43 19.99
CA PRO A 405 -9.11 -4.72 21.00
C PRO A 405 -10.17 -5.74 20.57
N LEU A 406 -10.15 -6.23 19.33
CA LEU A 406 -11.10 -7.25 18.87
C LEU A 406 -10.82 -8.61 19.52
N ASP A 407 -11.85 -9.43 19.73
CA ASP A 407 -11.77 -10.83 20.22
C ASP A 407 -11.00 -10.97 21.56
N ASP A 408 -11.21 -10.06 22.51
CA ASP A 408 -10.49 -9.99 23.80
C ASP A 408 -8.96 -9.79 23.68
N GLY A 409 -8.54 -9.16 22.63
CA GLY A 409 -7.15 -8.92 22.25
C GLY A 409 -6.74 -9.80 21.07
N LYS A 410 -6.16 -9.19 20.08
CA LYS A 410 -5.81 -9.84 18.82
C LYS A 410 -4.51 -9.26 18.28
N ALA A 411 -3.67 -10.10 17.66
CA ALA A 411 -2.54 -9.61 16.90
C ALA A 411 -3.03 -8.69 15.78
N PRO A 412 -2.26 -7.64 15.42
CA PRO A 412 -2.65 -6.74 14.35
C PRO A 412 -2.69 -7.51 13.03
N TRP A 413 -3.82 -7.37 12.34
CA TRP A 413 -4.08 -7.96 11.02
C TRP A 413 -3.58 -7.06 9.89
N HIS A 414 -3.54 -7.58 8.71
CA HIS A 414 -3.18 -6.83 7.49
C HIS A 414 -3.99 -5.53 7.39
N CYS A 415 -3.35 -4.39 7.17
CA CYS A 415 -3.91 -3.02 7.18
C CYS A 415 -4.15 -2.38 8.56
N ALA A 416 -3.96 -3.08 9.68
CA ALA A 416 -4.30 -2.54 11.01
C ALA A 416 -3.49 -1.30 11.41
N ASP A 417 -2.33 -1.08 10.81
CA ASP A 417 -1.42 0.03 11.07
C ASP A 417 -1.71 1.30 10.25
N ILE A 418 -2.57 1.22 9.23
CA ILE A 418 -2.85 2.34 8.32
C ILE A 418 -3.45 3.56 9.04
N PRO A 419 -4.44 3.42 9.96
CA PRO A 419 -4.97 4.57 10.69
C PRO A 419 -3.91 5.33 11.48
N PHE A 420 -2.93 4.62 12.04
CA PHE A 420 -1.81 5.21 12.77
C PHE A 420 -0.86 5.98 11.84
N ALA A 421 -0.61 5.46 10.63
CA ALA A 421 0.22 6.14 9.63
C ALA A 421 -0.40 7.44 9.11
N PHE A 422 -1.73 7.48 8.98
CA PHE A 422 -2.49 8.65 8.54
C PHE A 422 -2.92 9.59 9.66
N TYR A 423 -2.61 9.24 10.93
CA TYR A 423 -3.08 9.97 12.12
C TYR A 423 -4.62 10.02 12.23
N ASN A 424 -5.29 8.94 11.84
CA ASN A 424 -6.74 8.82 11.69
C ASN A 424 -7.39 7.79 12.64
N MET A 425 -6.74 7.47 13.78
CA MET A 425 -7.31 6.51 14.72
C MET A 425 -8.66 6.93 15.28
N ASP A 426 -8.95 8.22 15.36
CA ASP A 426 -10.19 8.78 15.90
C ASP A 426 -11.43 8.47 15.05
N ILE A 427 -11.24 8.14 13.77
CA ILE A 427 -12.32 7.77 12.83
C ILE A 427 -12.38 6.27 12.54
N VAL A 428 -11.57 5.46 13.25
CA VAL A 428 -11.53 4.00 13.09
C VAL A 428 -11.66 3.34 14.46
N GLU A 429 -12.82 2.71 14.73
CA GLU A 429 -13.23 2.27 16.05
C GLU A 429 -12.26 1.28 16.73
N TYR A 430 -11.66 0.36 15.96
CA TYR A 430 -10.74 -0.63 16.52
C TYR A 430 -9.40 -0.03 16.99
N CYS A 431 -9.11 1.22 16.67
CA CYS A 431 -7.93 1.93 17.16
C CYS A 431 -8.09 2.50 18.57
N ASN A 432 -9.31 2.47 19.15
CA ASN A 432 -9.60 3.03 20.46
C ASN A 432 -9.27 2.03 21.57
N PHE A 433 -8.02 2.00 22.02
CA PHE A 433 -7.55 1.19 23.14
C PHE A 433 -6.54 1.97 24.00
N PRO A 434 -6.32 1.58 25.27
CA PRO A 434 -5.38 2.29 26.15
C PRO A 434 -3.96 2.30 25.57
N GLY A 435 -3.34 3.49 25.45
CA GLY A 435 -2.00 3.69 24.91
C GLY A 435 -1.96 3.89 23.38
N ALA A 436 -3.12 3.86 22.72
CA ALA A 436 -3.18 4.06 21.26
C ALA A 436 -2.78 5.48 20.83
N ASP A 437 -3.08 6.51 21.64
CA ASP A 437 -2.69 7.90 21.37
C ASP A 437 -1.16 8.03 21.28
N GLU A 438 -0.43 7.47 22.28
CA GLU A 438 1.02 7.49 22.32
C GLU A 438 1.63 6.67 21.18
N LEU A 439 1.02 5.54 20.84
CA LEU A 439 1.45 4.71 19.72
C LEU A 439 1.27 5.46 18.38
N GLN A 440 0.12 6.13 18.19
CA GLN A 440 -0.12 6.94 17.00
C GLN A 440 0.91 8.06 16.84
N GLU A 441 1.23 8.76 17.94
CA GLU A 441 2.28 9.78 17.95
C GLU A 441 3.64 9.21 17.53
N GLN A 442 4.04 8.07 18.07
CA GLN A 442 5.30 7.41 17.74
C GLN A 442 5.32 6.97 16.27
N TYR A 443 4.26 6.30 15.81
CA TYR A 443 4.19 5.74 14.46
C TYR A 443 4.14 6.85 13.40
N ALA A 444 3.22 7.80 13.53
CA ALA A 444 3.09 8.91 12.58
C ALA A 444 4.32 9.82 12.57
N SER A 445 4.92 10.10 13.75
CA SER A 445 6.13 10.92 13.80
C SER A 445 7.28 10.29 13.04
N ALA A 446 7.47 8.97 13.12
CA ALA A 446 8.48 8.25 12.35
C ALA A 446 8.27 8.41 10.84
N PHE A 447 7.03 8.31 10.37
CA PHE A 447 6.67 8.50 8.95
C PHE A 447 6.93 9.94 8.49
N VAL A 448 6.53 10.92 9.28
CA VAL A 448 6.74 12.34 8.98
C VAL A 448 8.22 12.72 9.03
N ASN A 449 8.98 12.26 10.02
CA ASN A 449 10.44 12.50 10.11
C ASN A 449 11.15 11.93 8.90
N PHE A 450 10.82 10.68 8.55
CA PHE A 450 11.36 10.04 7.35
C PHE A 450 10.99 10.80 6.08
N ALA A 451 9.76 11.25 5.95
CA ALA A 451 9.33 12.06 4.80
C ALA A 451 10.07 13.39 4.71
N ARG A 452 10.43 14.01 5.84
CA ARG A 452 11.21 15.25 5.87
C ARG A 452 12.66 15.05 5.47
N THR A 453 13.32 14.05 6.06
CA THR A 453 14.79 13.96 6.07
C THR A 453 15.36 12.68 5.49
N GLY A 454 14.56 11.61 5.36
CA GLY A 454 15.01 10.24 5.05
C GLY A 454 15.50 9.47 6.30
N ASP A 455 15.36 10.08 7.48
CA ASP A 455 15.66 9.47 8.78
C ASP A 455 14.38 9.48 9.63
N PRO A 456 13.88 8.31 10.11
CA PRO A 456 12.67 8.24 10.92
C PRO A 456 12.84 8.66 12.37
N ASN A 457 14.10 8.82 12.84
CA ASN A 457 14.41 9.17 14.23
C ASN A 457 13.86 10.55 14.62
N GLY A 458 13.48 10.69 15.88
CA GLY A 458 12.99 11.95 16.43
C GLY A 458 12.63 11.85 17.90
N PRO A 459 12.22 12.96 18.52
CA PRO A 459 11.81 12.97 19.92
C PRO A 459 10.68 11.95 20.19
N GLY A 460 10.79 11.24 21.32
CA GLY A 460 9.77 10.25 21.72
C GLY A 460 9.94 8.87 21.11
N LEU A 461 10.90 8.68 20.20
CA LEU A 461 11.24 7.38 19.62
C LEU A 461 12.54 6.83 20.23
N PRO A 462 12.68 5.49 20.39
CA PRO A 462 13.97 4.85 20.62
C PRO A 462 14.95 5.16 19.48
N GLU A 463 16.26 5.19 19.79
CA GLU A 463 17.29 5.31 18.75
C GLU A 463 17.18 4.13 17.76
N TRP A 464 16.97 4.44 16.50
CA TRP A 464 16.70 3.49 15.43
C TRP A 464 17.77 3.55 14.35
N PRO A 465 18.81 2.72 14.43
CA PRO A 465 19.87 2.65 13.43
C PRO A 465 19.35 2.09 12.09
N ALA A 466 19.97 2.51 11.00
CA ALA A 466 19.71 1.90 9.69
C ALA A 466 20.18 0.44 9.65
N VAL A 467 19.52 -0.35 8.81
CA VAL A 467 19.88 -1.75 8.54
C VAL A 467 21.25 -1.83 7.87
N THR A 468 22.02 -2.85 8.26
CA THR A 468 23.27 -3.24 7.60
C THR A 468 23.12 -4.63 6.96
N PRO A 469 24.02 -5.07 6.07
CA PRO A 469 23.94 -6.41 5.48
C PRO A 469 23.84 -7.55 6.48
N ASP A 470 24.50 -7.39 7.65
CA ASP A 470 24.61 -8.43 8.67
C ASP A 470 23.66 -8.22 9.86
N ASN A 471 23.10 -7.01 10.02
CA ASN A 471 22.27 -6.66 11.17
C ASN A 471 21.00 -5.89 10.75
N GLU A 472 19.87 -6.31 11.29
CA GLU A 472 18.58 -5.64 11.14
C GLU A 472 18.14 -5.05 12.49
N PRO A 473 18.49 -3.79 12.79
CA PRO A 473 17.82 -3.04 13.85
C PRO A 473 16.37 -2.82 13.42
N CYS A 474 15.45 -3.53 14.06
CA CYS A 474 14.01 -3.45 13.77
C CYS A 474 13.31 -2.61 14.83
N MET A 475 12.63 -1.55 14.44
CA MET A 475 11.71 -0.82 15.31
C MET A 475 10.46 -1.66 15.53
N ILE A 476 10.19 -2.02 16.77
CA ILE A 476 8.97 -2.70 17.20
C ILE A 476 8.02 -1.61 17.69
N PHE A 477 7.03 -1.27 16.86
CA PHE A 477 5.97 -0.34 17.24
C PHE A 477 4.93 -1.05 18.09
N ASP A 478 4.84 -0.63 19.32
CA ASP A 478 3.91 -1.10 20.34
C ASP A 478 3.57 0.08 21.26
N ILE A 479 2.74 -0.12 22.28
CA ILE A 479 2.50 0.88 23.34
C ILE A 479 3.85 1.34 23.91
N GLU A 480 4.75 0.42 24.18
CA GLU A 480 6.15 0.70 24.51
C GLU A 480 7.06 0.28 23.35
N SER A 481 7.30 1.20 22.43
CA SER A 481 8.15 0.92 21.27
C SER A 481 9.60 0.68 21.65
N SER A 482 10.27 -0.21 20.91
CA SER A 482 11.67 -0.58 21.18
C SER A 482 12.39 -0.97 19.89
N VAL A 483 13.72 -0.94 19.91
CA VAL A 483 14.55 -1.43 18.79
C VAL A 483 15.27 -2.70 19.21
N ARG A 484 15.15 -3.75 18.41
CA ARG A 484 15.82 -5.04 18.63
C ARG A 484 16.49 -5.53 17.35
N ASN A 485 17.66 -6.14 17.50
CA ASN A 485 18.46 -6.62 16.37
C ASN A 485 18.14 -8.07 16.04
N ASN A 486 17.76 -8.35 14.78
CA ASN A 486 17.52 -9.72 14.27
C ASN A 486 16.63 -10.58 15.20
N HIS A 487 15.71 -9.96 15.93
CA HIS A 487 15.06 -10.52 17.13
C HIS A 487 14.17 -11.75 16.86
N ASP A 488 13.65 -11.89 15.66
CA ASP A 488 12.72 -12.93 15.25
C ASP A 488 13.31 -13.96 14.26
N ASP A 489 14.62 -13.90 13.99
CA ASP A 489 15.29 -14.81 13.02
C ASP A 489 15.04 -16.29 13.34
N LYS A 490 15.23 -16.70 14.62
CA LYS A 490 15.01 -18.06 15.09
C LYS A 490 13.55 -18.50 14.96
N LEU A 491 12.62 -17.61 15.37
CA LEU A 491 11.18 -17.88 15.27
C LEU A 491 10.75 -18.10 13.82
N LEU A 492 11.15 -17.20 12.92
CA LEU A 492 10.81 -17.30 11.49
C LEU A 492 11.41 -18.54 10.82
N GLU A 493 12.62 -18.96 11.22
CA GLU A 493 13.22 -20.21 10.75
C GLU A 493 12.38 -21.42 11.17
N LEU A 494 11.95 -21.48 12.43
CA LEU A 494 11.10 -22.55 12.96
C LEU A 494 9.71 -22.53 12.31
N CYS A 495 9.09 -21.36 12.17
CA CYS A 495 7.81 -21.21 11.48
C CYS A 495 7.91 -21.74 10.03
N ARG A 496 8.93 -21.35 9.28
CA ARG A 496 9.15 -21.83 7.91
C ARG A 496 9.32 -23.36 7.83
N LYS A 497 9.91 -23.97 8.88
CA LYS A 497 10.19 -25.39 8.90
C LYS A 497 8.97 -26.24 9.25
N TYR A 498 8.09 -25.74 10.13
CA TYR A 498 7.04 -26.53 10.76
C TYR A 498 5.63 -26.04 10.45
N ALA A 499 5.44 -24.80 9.97
CA ALA A 499 4.12 -24.34 9.59
C ALA A 499 3.59 -25.15 8.39
N PRO A 500 2.27 -25.40 8.33
CA PRO A 500 1.66 -25.95 7.13
C PRO A 500 1.89 -25.02 5.95
N ASP A 501 1.97 -25.57 4.74
CA ASP A 501 2.07 -24.76 3.53
C ASP A 501 0.89 -23.79 3.46
N PHE A 502 1.16 -22.53 3.75
CA PHE A 502 0.18 -21.47 3.64
C PHE A 502 0.16 -20.99 2.20
N ASN A 503 -0.88 -21.35 1.49
CA ASN A 503 -1.12 -20.83 0.16
C ASN A 503 -2.08 -19.61 0.26
N LEU A 504 -1.51 -18.40 0.27
CA LEU A 504 -2.29 -17.15 0.25
C LEU A 504 -3.33 -17.13 -0.89
N PHE A 505 -3.14 -17.97 -1.90
CA PHE A 505 -3.84 -18.02 -3.17
C PHE A 505 -4.52 -19.36 -3.43
N GLY A 506 -4.49 -20.28 -2.46
CA GLY A 506 -5.16 -21.59 -2.56
C GLY A 506 -6.66 -21.46 -2.37
N SER A 507 -7.39 -22.36 -3.03
CA SER A 507 -8.83 -22.43 -3.10
C SER A 507 -9.56 -22.67 -1.75
N ASP A 508 -8.86 -22.77 -0.63
CA ASP A 508 -9.39 -23.22 0.65
C ASP A 508 -9.52 -22.10 1.69
N ILE A 509 -9.09 -20.86 1.37
CA ILE A 509 -9.42 -19.69 2.18
C ILE A 509 -10.56 -18.98 1.47
N GLU A 510 -11.80 -19.35 1.79
CA GLU A 510 -12.94 -18.45 1.64
C GLU A 510 -12.67 -17.26 2.59
N ILE A 511 -11.98 -16.24 2.07
CA ILE A 511 -12.10 -14.90 2.62
C ILE A 511 -13.51 -14.50 2.21
N GLU A 512 -14.48 -14.76 3.08
CA GLU A 512 -15.79 -14.13 2.96
C GLU A 512 -15.54 -12.62 3.00
N HIS A 513 -15.58 -12.02 1.82
CA HIS A 513 -15.53 -10.57 1.61
C HIS A 513 -16.85 -9.93 1.97
#